data_94efd857da8e71e9c84e4a76a708499c
#
_entry.id   94efd857da8e71e9c84e4a76a708499c
#
_cell.length_a   1.000
_cell.length_b   1.000
_cell.length_c   1.000
_cell.angle_alpha   90.00
_cell.angle_beta   90.00
_cell.angle_gamma   90.00
#
_symmetry.space_group_name_H-M   'P 1'
#
loop_
_entity.id
_entity.type
_entity.pdbx_description
1 polymer ?
#
loop_
_entity_poly.entity_id
_entity_poly.type
_entity_poly.pdbx_seq_one_letter_code
_entity_poly.pdbx_strand_id
1 'polypeptide(L)'
;MINQVIQLLKENFNFFLNLTIEHILISLLAITIASLLGIILGIIISEYRKFSGLILGTVNILYTIPSIALLGFFITITGVGNTTALIALIIYALLPIIRSTYTGIITINPLIIEASEGMGSTKLQQLFKVKLPLALPVLMSGIRNMVTMTIALAGIASFVGAGGLGVAIYRGITTNNSAMTFLGSLLIAILALIFDFILGLIEKRMTNHKRVKYKINLKLIILGLFIIIFGLYFSLNSKKEKIINIATKPMTEGYILGQMLTELIEQDTNLKVNITNGVGGATSNIHPAIVKGEFDLYPEYTGTSWETVLKKDEAYNESKFGELQKEYREKFNLQWTNLYGFNNTYGLAVNKDIAEKYKLKTYSDLAKVSNDLIFGAEYDFFEREDGYKELEKV
;
A
#
# COMPACT_ATOMS: atom_id res chain seq x y z
N MET A 1 20.09 -1.85 19.28
CA MET A 1 19.31 -1.65 18.03
C MET A 1 20.01 -2.23 16.79
N ILE A 2 21.23 -1.80 16.41
CA ILE A 2 21.91 -2.32 15.20
C ILE A 2 22.09 -3.83 15.24
N ASN A 3 22.58 -4.40 16.34
CA ASN A 3 22.73 -5.86 16.48
C ASN A 3 21.41 -6.62 16.36
N GLN A 4 20.32 -6.07 16.89
CA GLN A 4 18.97 -6.65 16.77
C GLN A 4 18.49 -6.63 15.31
N VAL A 5 18.77 -5.56 14.57
CA VAL A 5 18.43 -5.44 13.13
C VAL A 5 19.18 -6.48 12.30
N ILE A 6 20.49 -6.64 12.56
CA ILE A 6 21.32 -7.64 11.85
C ILE A 6 20.85 -9.07 12.18
N GLN A 7 20.55 -9.35 13.44
CA GLN A 7 20.03 -10.64 13.87
C GLN A 7 18.67 -10.93 13.22
N LEU A 8 17.75 -9.97 13.27
CA LEU A 8 16.42 -10.08 12.66
C LEU A 8 16.51 -10.37 11.15
N LEU A 9 17.41 -9.68 10.44
CA LEU A 9 17.61 -9.92 9.01
C LEU A 9 18.16 -11.31 8.73
N LYS A 10 19.09 -11.81 9.55
CA LYS A 10 19.65 -13.16 9.39
C LYS A 10 18.63 -14.25 9.66
N GLU A 11 17.85 -14.12 10.73
CA GLU A 11 16.84 -15.09 11.12
C GLU A 11 15.65 -15.14 10.16
N ASN A 12 15.30 -14.00 9.55
CA ASN A 12 14.13 -13.87 8.68
C ASN A 12 14.51 -13.46 7.25
N PHE A 13 15.66 -13.90 6.75
CA PHE A 13 16.19 -13.47 5.46
C PHE A 13 15.20 -13.69 4.30
N ASN A 14 14.60 -14.86 4.21
CA ASN A 14 13.63 -15.20 3.15
C ASN A 14 12.38 -14.31 3.21
N PHE A 15 11.90 -13.98 4.40
CA PHE A 15 10.78 -13.06 4.59
C PHE A 15 11.10 -11.68 4.00
N PHE A 16 12.23 -11.07 4.38
CA PHE A 16 12.61 -9.76 3.86
C PHE A 16 12.96 -9.79 2.37
N LEU A 17 13.53 -10.88 1.87
CA LEU A 17 13.80 -11.06 0.44
C LEU A 17 12.50 -11.07 -0.37
N ASN A 18 11.51 -11.85 0.05
CA ASN A 18 10.21 -11.92 -0.61
C ASN A 18 9.51 -10.55 -0.61
N LEU A 19 9.45 -9.88 0.54
CA LEU A 19 8.90 -8.53 0.63
C LEU A 19 9.63 -7.52 -0.26
N THR A 20 10.95 -7.66 -0.41
CA THR A 20 11.75 -6.80 -1.30
C THR A 20 11.39 -7.04 -2.77
N ILE A 21 11.25 -8.30 -3.18
CA ILE A 21 10.85 -8.65 -4.55
C ILE A 21 9.43 -8.12 -4.85
N GLU A 22 8.48 -8.34 -3.96
CA GLU A 22 7.11 -7.82 -4.10
C GLU A 22 7.10 -6.29 -4.21
N HIS A 23 7.88 -5.61 -3.37
CA HIS A 23 8.00 -4.15 -3.38
C HIS A 23 8.54 -3.62 -4.70
N ILE A 24 9.57 -4.28 -5.25
CA ILE A 24 10.13 -3.96 -6.57
C ILE A 24 9.07 -4.16 -7.65
N LEU A 25 8.36 -5.29 -7.66
CA LEU A 25 7.38 -5.62 -8.69
C LEU A 25 6.22 -4.62 -8.71
N ILE A 26 5.62 -4.31 -7.56
CA ILE A 26 4.52 -3.34 -7.45
C ILE A 26 4.99 -1.95 -7.89
N SER A 27 6.15 -1.51 -7.40
CA SER A 27 6.71 -0.20 -7.74
C SER A 27 7.04 -0.08 -9.23
N LEU A 28 7.73 -1.06 -9.81
CA LEU A 28 8.08 -1.04 -11.23
C LEU A 28 6.86 -1.07 -12.15
N LEU A 29 5.83 -1.83 -11.77
CA LEU A 29 4.59 -1.86 -12.54
C LEU A 29 3.90 -0.49 -12.53
N ALA A 30 3.77 0.13 -11.34
CA ALA A 30 3.21 1.48 -11.21
C ALA A 30 4.02 2.53 -11.98
N ILE A 31 5.34 2.52 -11.84
CA ILE A 31 6.28 3.42 -12.53
C ILE A 31 6.14 3.29 -14.04
N THR A 32 6.04 2.07 -14.55
CA THR A 32 5.97 1.84 -15.99
C THR A 32 4.66 2.34 -16.56
N ILE A 33 3.54 2.02 -15.94
CA ILE A 33 2.21 2.49 -16.36
C ILE A 33 2.15 4.02 -16.29
N ALA A 34 2.59 4.60 -15.17
CA ALA A 34 2.60 6.06 -15.00
C ALA A 34 3.51 6.76 -15.99
N SER A 35 4.69 6.18 -16.30
CA SER A 35 5.61 6.73 -17.30
C SER A 35 4.97 6.77 -18.69
N LEU A 36 4.35 5.67 -19.12
CA LEU A 36 3.68 5.62 -20.43
C LEU A 36 2.55 6.64 -20.52
N LEU A 37 1.64 6.63 -19.54
CA LEU A 37 0.50 7.55 -19.52
C LEU A 37 0.95 9.00 -19.37
N GLY A 38 1.89 9.27 -18.47
CA GLY A 38 2.35 10.61 -18.15
C GLY A 38 3.16 11.26 -19.27
N ILE A 39 4.00 10.50 -19.97
CA ILE A 39 4.71 11.01 -21.15
C ILE A 39 3.73 11.32 -22.28
N ILE A 40 2.78 10.44 -22.58
CA ILE A 40 1.76 10.65 -23.59
C ILE A 40 0.94 11.90 -23.27
N LEU A 41 0.42 12.00 -22.04
CA LEU A 41 -0.36 13.18 -21.61
C LEU A 41 0.48 14.46 -21.64
N GLY A 42 1.74 14.41 -21.18
CA GLY A 42 2.65 15.55 -21.20
C GLY A 42 2.93 16.05 -22.63
N ILE A 43 3.10 15.14 -23.60
CA ILE A 43 3.23 15.48 -25.00
C ILE A 43 1.95 16.12 -25.54
N ILE A 44 0.78 15.52 -25.28
CA ILE A 44 -0.51 16.03 -25.73
C ILE A 44 -0.72 17.47 -25.24
N ILE A 45 -0.50 17.74 -23.94
CA ILE A 45 -0.71 19.09 -23.40
C ILE A 45 0.37 20.09 -23.82
N SER A 46 1.54 19.63 -24.25
CA SER A 46 2.56 20.51 -24.84
C SER A 46 2.20 20.99 -26.24
N GLU A 47 1.53 20.15 -27.05
CA GLU A 47 1.03 20.50 -28.38
C GLU A 47 -0.31 21.27 -28.30
N TYR A 48 -1.21 20.89 -27.37
CA TYR A 48 -2.51 21.51 -27.17
C TYR A 48 -2.56 22.29 -25.85
N ARG A 49 -1.81 23.40 -25.77
CA ARG A 49 -1.60 24.21 -24.55
C ARG A 49 -2.88 24.63 -23.83
N LYS A 50 -4.00 24.78 -24.56
CA LYS A 50 -5.29 25.14 -23.95
C LYS A 50 -5.79 24.16 -22.91
N PHE A 51 -5.38 22.89 -22.98
CA PHE A 51 -5.74 21.84 -22.02
C PHE A 51 -4.74 21.69 -20.88
N SER A 52 -3.56 22.35 -20.95
CA SER A 52 -2.51 22.17 -19.96
C SER A 52 -2.95 22.57 -18.54
N GLY A 53 -3.66 23.68 -18.41
CA GLY A 53 -4.20 24.14 -17.12
C GLY A 53 -5.18 23.16 -16.49
N LEU A 54 -6.08 22.59 -17.29
CA LEU A 54 -7.08 21.62 -16.83
C LEU A 54 -6.41 20.32 -16.38
N ILE A 55 -5.56 19.73 -17.23
CA ILE A 55 -4.92 18.43 -16.94
C ILE A 55 -3.94 18.55 -15.77
N LEU A 56 -3.05 19.55 -15.79
CA LEU A 56 -2.11 19.75 -14.68
C LEU A 56 -2.83 20.13 -13.38
N GLY A 57 -3.92 20.91 -13.46
CA GLY A 57 -4.77 21.24 -12.32
C GLY A 57 -5.42 20.01 -11.71
N THR A 58 -6.05 19.15 -12.51
CA THR A 58 -6.68 17.91 -12.05
C THR A 58 -5.67 16.97 -11.40
N VAL A 59 -4.54 16.72 -12.06
CA VAL A 59 -3.50 15.83 -11.51
C VAL A 59 -2.87 16.42 -10.24
N ASN A 60 -2.74 17.76 -10.18
CA ASN A 60 -2.25 18.42 -8.97
C ASN A 60 -3.22 18.27 -7.79
N ILE A 61 -4.54 18.40 -8.02
CA ILE A 61 -5.57 18.16 -7.00
C ILE A 61 -5.46 16.71 -6.50
N LEU A 62 -5.40 15.72 -7.39
CA LEU A 62 -5.25 14.31 -7.02
C LEU A 62 -3.98 14.06 -6.21
N TYR A 63 -2.90 14.74 -6.56
CA TYR A 63 -1.62 14.62 -5.83
C TYR A 63 -1.67 15.22 -4.43
N THR A 64 -2.53 16.21 -4.17
CA THR A 64 -2.68 16.83 -2.84
C THR A 64 -3.54 16.00 -1.87
N ILE A 65 -4.28 15.03 -2.37
CA ILE A 65 -5.06 14.13 -1.51
C ILE A 65 -4.07 13.30 -0.67
N PRO A 66 -4.23 13.19 0.66
CA PRO A 66 -3.38 12.31 1.47
C PRO A 66 -3.42 10.86 0.96
N SER A 67 -2.25 10.21 0.85
CA SER A 67 -2.15 8.87 0.27
C SER A 67 -3.02 7.83 0.97
N ILE A 68 -3.10 7.87 2.29
CA ILE A 68 -3.95 6.97 3.07
C ILE A 68 -5.43 7.21 2.76
N ALA A 69 -5.86 8.47 2.58
CA ALA A 69 -7.24 8.79 2.23
C ALA A 69 -7.59 8.29 0.81
N LEU A 70 -6.65 8.44 -0.14
CA LEU A 70 -6.83 7.94 -1.51
C LEU A 70 -6.93 6.40 -1.53
N LEU A 71 -6.09 5.72 -0.77
CA LEU A 71 -6.16 4.26 -0.60
C LEU A 71 -7.50 3.84 0.00
N GLY A 72 -7.95 4.49 1.08
CA GLY A 72 -9.26 4.22 1.71
C GLY A 72 -10.43 4.42 0.74
N PHE A 73 -10.38 5.45 -0.09
CA PHE A 73 -11.39 5.66 -1.14
C PHE A 73 -11.41 4.52 -2.17
N PHE A 74 -10.25 4.10 -2.65
CA PHE A 74 -10.18 3.03 -3.66
C PHE A 74 -10.51 1.65 -3.12
N ILE A 75 -10.30 1.35 -1.82
CA ILE A 75 -10.75 0.09 -1.22
C ILE A 75 -12.24 -0.16 -1.48
N THR A 76 -13.07 0.86 -1.40
CA THR A 76 -14.51 0.72 -1.61
C THR A 76 -14.87 0.30 -3.03
N ILE A 77 -14.00 0.62 -4.01
CA ILE A 77 -14.23 0.37 -5.45
C ILE A 77 -13.52 -0.91 -5.91
N THR A 78 -12.22 -1.02 -5.60
CA THR A 78 -11.32 -2.05 -6.13
C THR A 78 -10.96 -3.15 -5.12
N GLY A 79 -11.44 -3.01 -3.88
CA GLY A 79 -11.17 -3.95 -2.80
C GLY A 79 -9.81 -3.78 -2.13
N VAL A 80 -9.44 -4.75 -1.30
CA VAL A 80 -8.18 -4.80 -0.56
C VAL A 80 -7.10 -5.45 -1.42
N GLY A 81 -5.86 -4.97 -1.36
CA GLY A 81 -4.71 -5.64 -1.97
C GLY A 81 -3.99 -4.84 -3.05
N ASN A 82 -3.25 -5.57 -3.89
CA ASN A 82 -2.30 -4.99 -4.86
C ASN A 82 -2.94 -4.07 -5.91
N THR A 83 -4.18 -4.34 -6.33
CA THR A 83 -4.87 -3.51 -7.33
C THR A 83 -5.11 -2.10 -6.82
N THR A 84 -5.64 -1.97 -5.61
CA THR A 84 -5.87 -0.68 -4.95
C THR A 84 -4.58 0.11 -4.76
N ALA A 85 -3.54 -0.56 -4.26
CA ALA A 85 -2.22 0.03 -4.11
C ALA A 85 -1.64 0.51 -5.44
N LEU A 86 -1.73 -0.32 -6.49
CA LEU A 86 -1.23 0.01 -7.82
C LEU A 86 -1.89 1.26 -8.40
N ILE A 87 -3.22 1.37 -8.33
CA ILE A 87 -3.96 2.55 -8.82
C ILE A 87 -3.52 3.82 -8.09
N ALA A 88 -3.43 3.77 -6.77
CA ALA A 88 -2.98 4.91 -5.98
C ALA A 88 -1.54 5.32 -6.34
N LEU A 89 -0.62 4.37 -6.46
CA LEU A 89 0.77 4.63 -6.84
C LEU A 89 0.87 5.24 -8.24
N ILE A 90 0.08 4.77 -9.21
CA ILE A 90 0.03 5.34 -10.57
C ILE A 90 -0.41 6.81 -10.49
N ILE A 91 -1.48 7.11 -9.76
CA ILE A 91 -2.00 8.49 -9.63
C ILE A 91 -0.93 9.43 -9.08
N TYR A 92 -0.21 9.03 -8.02
CA TYR A 92 0.86 9.85 -7.46
C TYR A 92 2.06 9.99 -8.40
N ALA A 93 2.38 8.95 -9.15
CA ALA A 93 3.47 8.97 -10.11
C ALA A 93 3.19 9.84 -11.35
N LEU A 94 1.91 10.07 -11.70
CA LEU A 94 1.53 10.84 -12.90
C LEU A 94 1.96 12.30 -12.85
N LEU A 95 1.83 13.00 -11.72
CA LEU A 95 2.12 14.44 -11.67
C LEU A 95 3.58 14.79 -12.02
N PRO A 96 4.59 14.15 -11.40
CA PRO A 96 5.99 14.45 -11.73
C PRO A 96 6.31 14.22 -13.20
N ILE A 97 5.83 13.13 -13.78
CA ILE A 97 6.16 12.77 -15.17
C ILE A 97 5.40 13.63 -16.20
N ILE A 98 4.12 13.94 -15.98
CA ILE A 98 3.37 14.84 -16.84
C ILE A 98 4.01 16.23 -16.85
N ARG A 99 4.31 16.75 -15.63
CA ARG A 99 4.90 18.07 -15.45
C ARG A 99 6.28 18.18 -16.11
N SER A 100 7.17 17.19 -15.89
CA SER A 100 8.51 17.20 -16.47
C SER A 100 8.50 17.04 -17.98
N THR A 101 7.60 16.22 -18.52
CA THR A 101 7.40 16.08 -19.97
C THR A 101 6.91 17.39 -20.61
N TYR A 102 5.88 17.96 -20.03
CA TYR A 102 5.32 19.24 -20.48
C TYR A 102 6.38 20.35 -20.42
N THR A 103 7.00 20.55 -19.25
CA THR A 103 8.01 21.60 -19.05
C THR A 103 9.21 21.40 -19.98
N GLY A 104 9.71 20.17 -20.08
CA GLY A 104 10.85 19.86 -20.97
C GLY A 104 10.61 20.22 -22.41
N ILE A 105 9.36 20.05 -22.92
CA ILE A 105 9.03 20.38 -24.30
C ILE A 105 8.79 21.89 -24.47
N ILE A 106 8.07 22.55 -23.56
CA ILE A 106 7.72 23.96 -23.74
C ILE A 106 8.89 24.94 -23.51
N THR A 107 9.93 24.50 -22.80
CA THR A 107 11.13 25.30 -22.53
C THR A 107 12.16 25.26 -23.67
N ILE A 108 11.91 24.50 -24.73
CA ILE A 108 12.78 24.49 -25.91
C ILE A 108 12.72 25.85 -26.60
N ASN A 109 13.91 26.37 -26.97
CA ASN A 109 14.02 27.65 -27.66
C ASN A 109 13.18 27.66 -28.96
N PRO A 110 12.22 28.59 -29.12
CA PRO A 110 11.38 28.69 -30.31
C PRO A 110 12.14 28.74 -31.62
N LEU A 111 13.29 29.40 -31.65
CA LEU A 111 14.15 29.49 -32.85
C LEU A 111 14.59 28.12 -33.38
N ILE A 112 14.78 27.12 -32.47
CA ILE A 112 15.13 25.76 -32.91
C ILE A 112 13.94 25.10 -33.61
N ILE A 113 12.72 25.37 -33.11
CA ILE A 113 11.49 24.83 -33.67
C ILE A 113 11.26 25.46 -35.05
N GLU A 114 11.38 26.80 -35.18
CA GLU A 114 11.26 27.53 -36.45
C GLU A 114 12.30 27.05 -37.48
N ALA A 115 13.58 26.90 -37.07
CA ALA A 115 14.61 26.35 -37.94
C ALA A 115 14.27 24.94 -38.45
N SER A 116 13.70 24.08 -37.61
CA SER A 116 13.28 22.74 -38.02
C SER A 116 12.09 22.77 -38.99
N GLU A 117 11.18 23.73 -38.84
CA GLU A 117 10.10 23.97 -39.79
C GLU A 117 10.62 24.49 -41.14
N GLY A 118 11.52 25.46 -41.09
CA GLY A 118 12.20 25.98 -42.31
C GLY A 118 12.95 24.90 -43.08
N MET A 119 13.43 23.86 -42.42
CA MET A 119 14.04 22.68 -43.06
C MET A 119 13.03 21.66 -43.58
N GLY A 120 11.72 21.94 -43.52
CA GLY A 120 10.67 21.05 -44.01
C GLY A 120 10.32 19.88 -43.09
N SER A 121 10.65 19.93 -41.79
CA SER A 121 10.31 18.86 -40.84
C SER A 121 8.81 18.79 -40.61
N THR A 122 8.23 17.60 -40.73
CA THR A 122 6.81 17.35 -40.28
C THR A 122 6.69 17.44 -38.77
N LYS A 123 5.47 17.65 -38.24
CA LYS A 123 5.20 17.73 -36.79
C LYS A 123 5.71 16.48 -36.03
N LEU A 124 5.54 15.30 -36.60
CA LEU A 124 6.06 14.06 -35.99
C LEU A 124 7.59 14.01 -36.00
N GLN A 125 8.23 14.43 -37.12
CA GLN A 125 9.68 14.51 -37.16
C GLN A 125 10.20 15.54 -36.15
N GLN A 126 9.55 16.67 -36.01
CA GLN A 126 9.88 17.69 -35.03
C GLN A 126 9.73 17.15 -33.58
N LEU A 127 8.67 16.41 -33.29
CA LEU A 127 8.47 15.81 -31.97
C LEU A 127 9.59 14.80 -31.64
N PHE A 128 9.80 13.80 -32.50
CA PHE A 128 10.71 12.69 -32.20
C PHE A 128 12.18 13.00 -32.44
N LYS A 129 12.52 13.90 -33.38
CA LYS A 129 13.93 14.18 -33.73
C LYS A 129 14.47 15.47 -33.10
N VAL A 130 13.58 16.38 -32.67
CA VAL A 130 13.99 17.69 -32.11
C VAL A 130 13.48 17.84 -30.67
N LYS A 131 12.16 17.86 -30.46
CA LYS A 131 11.58 18.19 -29.14
C LYS A 131 11.94 17.17 -28.08
N LEU A 132 11.65 15.89 -28.28
CA LEU A 132 11.91 14.86 -27.28
C LEU A 132 13.42 14.70 -26.95
N PRO A 133 14.35 14.68 -27.91
CA PRO A 133 15.76 14.66 -27.59
C PRO A 133 16.26 15.87 -26.79
N LEU A 134 15.73 17.07 -27.07
CA LEU A 134 16.11 18.28 -26.32
C LEU A 134 15.45 18.34 -24.96
N ALA A 135 14.24 17.81 -24.81
CA ALA A 135 13.53 17.71 -23.55
C ALA A 135 14.08 16.61 -22.61
N LEU A 136 14.87 15.68 -23.15
CA LEU A 136 15.32 14.47 -22.46
C LEU A 136 15.99 14.71 -21.11
N PRO A 137 16.85 15.72 -20.89
CA PRO A 137 17.43 15.99 -19.57
C PRO A 137 16.36 16.30 -18.51
N VAL A 138 15.37 17.13 -18.85
CA VAL A 138 14.27 17.50 -17.94
C VAL A 138 13.34 16.30 -17.69
N LEU A 139 13.07 15.52 -18.74
CA LEU A 139 12.31 14.26 -18.64
C LEU A 139 13.00 13.26 -17.70
N MET A 140 14.29 13.04 -17.85
CA MET A 140 15.05 12.10 -17.01
C MET A 140 15.07 12.52 -15.54
N SER A 141 15.23 13.81 -15.26
CA SER A 141 15.11 14.35 -13.91
C SER A 141 13.72 14.07 -13.31
N GLY A 142 12.66 14.27 -14.11
CA GLY A 142 11.28 13.93 -13.70
C GLY A 142 11.06 12.45 -13.44
N ILE A 143 11.62 11.58 -14.30
CA ILE A 143 11.56 10.12 -14.12
C ILE A 143 12.28 9.70 -12.84
N ARG A 144 13.47 10.22 -12.56
CA ARG A 144 14.21 9.92 -11.33
C ARG A 144 13.40 10.28 -10.09
N ASN A 145 12.86 11.50 -10.07
CA ASN A 145 12.03 11.96 -8.94
C ASN A 145 10.78 11.10 -8.77
N MET A 146 10.08 10.77 -9.87
CA MET A 146 8.92 9.90 -9.86
C MET A 146 9.28 8.51 -9.32
N VAL A 147 10.35 7.87 -9.79
CA VAL A 147 10.77 6.53 -9.39
C VAL A 147 11.09 6.48 -7.90
N THR A 148 11.93 7.40 -7.43
CA THR A 148 12.34 7.46 -6.01
C THR A 148 11.13 7.65 -5.09
N MET A 149 10.22 8.55 -5.47
CA MET A 149 9.00 8.83 -4.72
C MET A 149 8.04 7.64 -4.74
N THR A 150 7.86 6.98 -5.89
CA THR A 150 6.95 5.84 -6.02
C THR A 150 7.43 4.65 -5.19
N ILE A 151 8.76 4.36 -5.20
CA ILE A 151 9.34 3.33 -4.34
C ILE A 151 9.10 3.65 -2.86
N ALA A 152 9.30 4.90 -2.43
CA ALA A 152 9.03 5.28 -1.05
C ALA A 152 7.55 5.17 -0.67
N LEU A 153 6.64 5.63 -1.55
CA LEU A 153 5.19 5.57 -1.34
C LEU A 153 4.64 4.14 -1.36
N ALA A 154 5.26 3.22 -2.09
CA ALA A 154 4.86 1.81 -2.08
C ALA A 154 4.96 1.17 -0.68
N GLY A 155 5.72 1.76 0.25
CA GLY A 155 5.70 1.36 1.66
C GLY A 155 4.35 1.51 2.34
N ILE A 156 3.47 2.40 1.84
CA ILE A 156 2.13 2.61 2.40
C ILE A 156 1.12 1.59 1.86
N ALA A 157 1.46 0.86 0.79
CA ALA A 157 0.59 -0.13 0.17
C ALA A 157 0.13 -1.24 1.14
N SER A 158 0.93 -1.55 2.15
CA SER A 158 0.60 -2.53 3.19
C SER A 158 -0.65 -2.18 4.01
N PHE A 159 -1.02 -0.88 4.11
CA PHE A 159 -2.26 -0.46 4.78
C PHE A 159 -3.53 -0.97 4.10
N VAL A 160 -3.44 -1.31 2.83
CA VAL A 160 -4.57 -1.87 2.07
C VAL A 160 -4.36 -3.35 1.77
N GLY A 161 -3.54 -4.04 2.55
CA GLY A 161 -3.27 -5.46 2.36
C GLY A 161 -2.42 -5.79 1.13
N ALA A 162 -1.77 -4.81 0.53
CA ALA A 162 -0.79 -5.07 -0.51
C ALA A 162 0.55 -5.52 0.11
N GLY A 163 1.30 -6.31 -0.64
CA GLY A 163 2.60 -6.81 -0.23
C GLY A 163 3.72 -5.76 -0.19
N GLY A 164 4.94 -6.23 -0.07
CA GLY A 164 6.14 -5.41 -0.11
C GLY A 164 6.67 -5.02 1.26
N LEU A 165 7.79 -4.28 1.29
CA LEU A 165 8.52 -3.92 2.52
C LEU A 165 7.70 -3.12 3.54
N GLY A 166 6.61 -2.48 3.11
CA GLY A 166 5.65 -1.82 3.99
C GLY A 166 5.02 -2.76 5.01
N VAL A 167 4.87 -4.05 4.68
CA VAL A 167 4.37 -5.08 5.61
C VAL A 167 5.28 -5.20 6.83
N ALA A 168 6.60 -5.17 6.64
CA ALA A 168 7.55 -5.21 7.76
C ALA A 168 7.45 -3.94 8.62
N ILE A 169 7.29 -2.76 8.01
CA ILE A 169 7.11 -1.50 8.74
C ILE A 169 5.84 -1.55 9.57
N TYR A 170 4.71 -1.88 8.93
CA TYR A 170 3.40 -1.90 9.58
C TYR A 170 3.33 -2.94 10.69
N ARG A 171 3.82 -4.17 10.42
CA ARG A 171 3.94 -5.22 11.43
C ARG A 171 4.82 -4.78 12.60
N GLY A 172 5.97 -4.13 12.32
CA GLY A 172 6.85 -3.60 13.37
C GLY A 172 6.18 -2.55 14.25
N ILE A 173 5.37 -1.66 13.68
CA ILE A 173 4.59 -0.64 14.41
C ILE A 173 3.54 -1.33 15.29
N THR A 174 2.72 -2.21 14.73
CA THR A 174 1.58 -2.84 15.44
C THR A 174 2.03 -3.83 16.51
N THR A 175 3.22 -4.43 16.38
CA THR A 175 3.80 -5.34 17.37
C THR A 175 4.85 -4.68 18.27
N ASN A 176 4.97 -3.34 18.22
CA ASN A 176 5.97 -2.56 18.97
C ASN A 176 7.42 -3.07 18.79
N ASN A 177 7.74 -3.55 17.60
CA ASN A 177 9.07 -4.04 17.22
C ASN A 177 9.84 -2.98 16.42
N SER A 178 10.53 -2.08 17.11
CA SER A 178 11.29 -1.00 16.50
C SER A 178 12.38 -1.47 15.53
N ALA A 179 12.99 -2.65 15.77
CA ALA A 179 14.01 -3.20 14.88
C ALA A 179 13.41 -3.60 13.52
N MET A 180 12.22 -4.18 13.51
CA MET A 180 11.49 -4.56 12.30
C MET A 180 11.05 -3.33 11.51
N THR A 181 10.48 -2.32 12.18
CA THR A 181 10.10 -1.03 11.57
C THR A 181 11.30 -0.35 10.92
N PHE A 182 12.42 -0.28 11.65
CA PHE A 182 13.64 0.33 11.15
C PHE A 182 14.22 -0.44 9.95
N LEU A 183 14.29 -1.76 10.02
CA LEU A 183 14.82 -2.60 8.93
C LEU A 183 13.99 -2.46 7.65
N GLY A 184 12.66 -2.52 7.75
CA GLY A 184 11.76 -2.31 6.61
C GLY A 184 11.97 -0.94 5.96
N SER A 185 12.04 0.12 6.76
CA SER A 185 12.28 1.48 6.29
C SER A 185 13.66 1.64 5.65
N LEU A 186 14.69 1.05 6.24
CA LEU A 186 16.05 1.07 5.72
C LEU A 186 16.16 0.37 4.36
N LEU A 187 15.51 -0.78 4.21
CA LEU A 187 15.51 -1.51 2.94
C LEU A 187 14.81 -0.72 1.82
N ILE A 188 13.68 -0.04 2.11
CA ILE A 188 13.03 0.85 1.15
C ILE A 188 13.95 2.01 0.75
N ALA A 189 14.62 2.64 1.73
CA ALA A 189 15.55 3.74 1.46
C ALA A 189 16.73 3.30 0.59
N ILE A 190 17.33 2.15 0.90
CA ILE A 190 18.42 1.57 0.10
C ILE A 190 17.94 1.28 -1.32
N LEU A 191 16.75 0.69 -1.46
CA LEU A 191 16.17 0.39 -2.75
C LEU A 191 15.98 1.66 -3.60
N ALA A 192 15.37 2.70 -3.01
CA ALA A 192 15.16 3.98 -3.68
C ALA A 192 16.48 4.62 -4.12
N LEU A 193 17.51 4.59 -3.26
CA LEU A 193 18.85 5.11 -3.58
C LEU A 193 19.54 4.32 -4.69
N ILE A 194 19.41 2.99 -4.71
CA ILE A 194 19.97 2.16 -5.78
C ILE A 194 19.34 2.53 -7.14
N PHE A 195 18.01 2.63 -7.19
CA PHE A 195 17.30 3.02 -8.41
C PHE A 195 17.65 4.45 -8.85
N ASP A 196 17.71 5.40 -7.91
CA ASP A 196 18.14 6.78 -8.21
C ASP A 196 19.56 6.81 -8.78
N PHE A 197 20.50 6.08 -8.17
CA PHE A 197 21.88 5.99 -8.65
C PHE A 197 21.97 5.41 -10.06
N ILE A 198 21.27 4.30 -10.33
CA ILE A 198 21.24 3.66 -11.66
C ILE A 198 20.68 4.63 -12.69
N LEU A 199 19.54 5.27 -12.40
CA LEU A 199 18.92 6.25 -13.29
C LEU A 199 19.80 7.48 -13.49
N GLY A 200 20.53 7.94 -12.46
CA GLY A 200 21.50 9.03 -12.55
C GLY A 200 22.68 8.70 -13.48
N LEU A 201 23.16 7.45 -13.48
CA LEU A 201 24.18 7.00 -14.43
C LEU A 201 23.65 6.99 -15.87
N ILE A 202 22.41 6.56 -16.08
CA ILE A 202 21.73 6.59 -17.37
C ILE A 202 21.56 8.02 -17.86
N GLU A 203 21.04 8.92 -17.02
CA GLU A 203 20.88 10.35 -17.32
C GLU A 203 22.22 10.98 -17.74
N LYS A 204 23.29 10.76 -16.95
CA LYS A 204 24.63 11.29 -17.26
C LYS A 204 25.17 10.80 -18.61
N ARG A 205 24.88 9.55 -18.98
CA ARG A 205 25.25 9.03 -20.30
C ARG A 205 24.43 9.64 -21.44
N MET A 206 23.13 9.90 -21.19
CA MET A 206 22.23 10.45 -22.20
C MET A 206 22.44 11.96 -22.42
N THR A 207 22.85 12.71 -21.40
CA THR A 207 23.06 14.16 -21.46
C THR A 207 24.47 14.55 -21.91
N ASN A 208 25.45 13.64 -21.87
CA ASN A 208 26.81 13.91 -22.32
C ASN A 208 26.87 14.01 -23.85
N HIS A 209 26.94 15.23 -24.36
CA HIS A 209 26.88 15.62 -25.79
C HIS A 209 28.06 15.19 -26.69
N LYS A 210 28.91 14.27 -26.27
CA LYS A 210 29.94 13.73 -27.18
C LYS A 210 29.31 12.67 -28.09
N ARG A 211 28.73 13.13 -29.22
CA ARG A 211 28.40 12.36 -30.45
C ARG A 211 27.89 10.92 -30.21
N VAL A 212 26.88 10.72 -29.39
CA VAL A 212 26.17 9.46 -29.43
C VAL A 212 25.01 9.62 -30.43
N LYS A 213 25.12 8.97 -31.60
CA LYS A 213 23.96 8.71 -32.46
C LYS A 213 22.95 7.91 -31.64
N TYR A 214 22.00 8.61 -31.02
CA TYR A 214 20.87 7.95 -30.36
C TYR A 214 20.04 7.24 -31.42
N LYS A 215 20.37 6.00 -31.71
CA LYS A 215 19.35 5.04 -32.08
C LYS A 215 18.64 4.72 -30.76
N ILE A 216 17.47 5.34 -30.57
CA ILE A 216 16.50 4.83 -29.58
C ILE A 216 16.41 3.34 -29.87
N ASN A 217 16.94 2.53 -28.96
CA ASN A 217 17.02 1.10 -29.20
C ASN A 217 15.60 0.59 -28.97
N LEU A 218 14.81 0.64 -30.07
CA LEU A 218 13.42 0.17 -30.06
C LEU A 218 13.30 -1.21 -29.41
N LYS A 219 14.39 -2.00 -29.49
CA LYS A 219 14.51 -3.30 -28.79
C LYS A 219 14.46 -3.18 -27.27
N LEU A 220 14.99 -2.12 -26.64
CA LEU A 220 14.90 -1.93 -25.19
C LEU A 220 13.50 -1.49 -24.75
N ILE A 221 12.82 -0.67 -25.56
CA ILE A 221 11.42 -0.31 -25.32
C ILE A 221 10.52 -1.54 -25.49
N ILE A 222 10.75 -2.33 -26.59
CA ILE A 222 10.02 -3.57 -26.84
C ILE A 222 10.32 -4.59 -25.74
N LEU A 223 11.57 -4.70 -25.27
CA LEU A 223 11.92 -5.58 -24.16
C LEU A 223 11.24 -5.16 -22.85
N GLY A 224 11.17 -3.87 -22.54
CA GLY A 224 10.43 -3.34 -21.40
C GLY A 224 8.94 -3.64 -21.50
N LEU A 225 8.32 -3.38 -22.65
CA LEU A 225 6.92 -3.74 -22.93
C LEU A 225 6.70 -5.26 -22.89
N PHE A 226 7.64 -6.05 -23.41
CA PHE A 226 7.56 -7.52 -23.36
C PHE A 226 7.63 -8.04 -21.92
N ILE A 227 8.50 -7.50 -21.08
CA ILE A 227 8.60 -7.86 -19.64
C ILE A 227 7.29 -7.52 -18.93
N ILE A 228 6.65 -6.38 -19.27
CA ILE A 228 5.36 -5.98 -18.69
C ILE A 228 4.24 -6.89 -19.16
N ILE A 229 4.14 -7.13 -20.46
CA ILE A 229 3.12 -8.00 -21.06
C ILE A 229 3.31 -9.43 -20.56
N PHE A 230 4.55 -9.89 -20.46
CA PHE A 230 4.89 -11.22 -19.94
C PHE A 230 4.57 -11.33 -18.43
N GLY A 231 4.87 -10.31 -17.64
CA GLY A 231 4.49 -10.24 -16.23
C GLY A 231 2.97 -10.22 -16.02
N LEU A 232 2.24 -9.44 -16.83
CA LEU A 232 0.77 -9.43 -16.85
C LEU A 232 0.21 -10.77 -17.32
N TYR A 233 0.76 -11.36 -18.38
CA TYR A 233 0.34 -12.67 -18.90
C TYR A 233 0.58 -13.77 -17.86
N PHE A 234 1.71 -13.78 -17.16
CA PHE A 234 2.01 -14.76 -16.11
C PHE A 234 1.13 -14.56 -14.87
N SER A 235 0.83 -13.31 -14.52
CA SER A 235 -0.11 -12.97 -13.44
C SER A 235 -1.55 -13.39 -13.75
N LEU A 236 -1.98 -13.25 -15.01
CA LEU A 236 -3.34 -13.61 -15.45
C LEU A 236 -3.50 -15.11 -15.74
N ASN A 237 -2.42 -15.79 -16.17
CA ASN A 237 -2.42 -17.21 -16.56
C ASN A 237 -1.83 -18.15 -15.50
N SER A 238 -1.51 -17.66 -14.32
CA SER A 238 -1.20 -18.51 -13.17
C SER A 238 -2.36 -19.48 -13.02
N LYS A 239 -2.12 -20.79 -13.27
CA LYS A 239 -3.13 -21.82 -13.08
C LYS A 239 -3.77 -21.58 -11.73
N LYS A 240 -5.09 -21.47 -11.69
CA LYS A 240 -5.86 -21.42 -10.44
C LYS A 240 -5.71 -22.79 -9.75
N GLU A 241 -4.57 -23.01 -9.09
CA GLU A 241 -4.53 -23.95 -7.98
C GLU A 241 -5.64 -23.48 -7.03
N LYS A 242 -6.36 -24.39 -6.42
CA LYS A 242 -7.33 -24.02 -5.39
C LYS A 242 -6.54 -23.46 -4.21
N ILE A 243 -6.42 -22.14 -4.19
CA ILE A 243 -5.72 -21.37 -3.15
C ILE A 243 -6.78 -20.83 -2.22
N ILE A 244 -6.60 -21.03 -0.92
CA ILE A 244 -7.40 -20.40 0.12
C ILE A 244 -6.74 -19.08 0.49
N ASN A 245 -7.46 -17.98 0.35
CA ASN A 245 -6.99 -16.66 0.70
C ASN A 245 -7.42 -16.31 2.14
N ILE A 246 -6.46 -16.16 3.04
CA ILE A 246 -6.69 -15.81 4.44
C ILE A 246 -6.27 -14.37 4.67
N ALA A 247 -7.13 -13.56 5.31
CA ALA A 247 -6.77 -12.24 5.81
C ALA A 247 -6.54 -12.29 7.32
N THR A 248 -5.63 -11.44 7.85
CA THR A 248 -5.46 -11.25 9.28
C THR A 248 -5.56 -9.77 9.67
N LYS A 249 -6.05 -9.53 10.87
CA LYS A 249 -6.02 -8.20 11.48
C LYS A 249 -4.58 -7.81 11.85
N PRO A 250 -4.26 -6.51 11.96
CA PRO A 250 -2.90 -6.02 12.20
C PRO A 250 -2.48 -6.10 13.67
N MET A 251 -2.64 -7.25 14.30
CA MET A 251 -2.26 -7.50 15.68
C MET A 251 -1.58 -8.87 15.82
N THR A 252 -0.72 -9.03 16.82
CA THR A 252 0.08 -10.25 17.03
C THR A 252 -0.77 -11.51 17.08
N GLU A 253 -1.89 -11.48 17.78
CA GLU A 253 -2.84 -12.59 17.86
C GLU A 253 -3.40 -12.96 16.48
N GLY A 254 -3.78 -11.97 15.66
CA GLY A 254 -4.25 -12.18 14.29
C GLY A 254 -3.20 -12.87 13.42
N TYR A 255 -1.93 -12.51 13.55
CA TYR A 255 -0.84 -13.16 12.82
C TYR A 255 -0.65 -14.61 13.23
N ILE A 256 -0.72 -14.89 14.55
CA ILE A 256 -0.59 -16.26 15.09
C ILE A 256 -1.75 -17.13 14.59
N LEU A 257 -2.99 -16.64 14.73
CA LEU A 257 -4.18 -17.38 14.29
C LEU A 257 -4.16 -17.63 12.79
N GLY A 258 -3.79 -16.64 11.99
CA GLY A 258 -3.66 -16.80 10.54
C GLY A 258 -2.62 -17.84 10.15
N GLN A 259 -1.47 -17.85 10.82
CA GLN A 259 -0.43 -18.83 10.57
C GLN A 259 -0.85 -20.24 10.99
N MET A 260 -1.49 -20.38 12.15
CA MET A 260 -2.04 -21.67 12.61
C MET A 260 -3.07 -22.23 11.62
N LEU A 261 -3.98 -21.40 11.13
CA LEU A 261 -4.97 -21.80 10.11
C LEU A 261 -4.28 -22.22 8.81
N THR A 262 -3.24 -21.48 8.38
CA THR A 262 -2.44 -21.84 7.20
C THR A 262 -1.84 -23.23 7.33
N GLU A 263 -1.14 -23.50 8.43
CA GLU A 263 -0.49 -24.79 8.67
C GLU A 263 -1.49 -25.93 8.76
N LEU A 264 -2.62 -25.75 9.46
CA LEU A 264 -3.67 -26.76 9.55
C LEU A 264 -4.28 -27.11 8.19
N ILE A 265 -4.61 -26.08 7.38
CA ILE A 265 -5.19 -26.29 6.05
C ILE A 265 -4.20 -27.03 5.14
N GLU A 266 -2.93 -26.65 5.15
CA GLU A 266 -1.91 -27.25 4.29
C GLU A 266 -1.50 -28.66 4.76
N GLN A 267 -1.60 -28.97 6.07
CA GLN A 267 -1.35 -30.33 6.59
C GLN A 267 -2.49 -31.29 6.31
N ASP A 268 -3.73 -30.84 6.46
CA ASP A 268 -4.90 -31.71 6.40
C ASP A 268 -5.52 -31.79 5.00
N THR A 269 -5.05 -30.93 4.07
CA THR A 269 -5.58 -30.86 2.70
C THR A 269 -4.46 -30.70 1.66
N ASN A 270 -4.81 -30.90 0.38
CA ASN A 270 -3.94 -30.58 -0.74
C ASN A 270 -4.10 -29.11 -1.22
N LEU A 271 -4.73 -28.26 -0.41
CA LEU A 271 -4.93 -26.85 -0.74
C LEU A 271 -3.69 -26.04 -0.34
N LYS A 272 -3.39 -25.00 -1.13
CA LYS A 272 -2.39 -24.00 -0.75
C LYS A 272 -3.06 -22.80 -0.12
N VAL A 273 -2.38 -22.16 0.80
CA VAL A 273 -2.88 -20.95 1.46
C VAL A 273 -2.06 -19.73 1.03
N ASN A 274 -2.77 -18.67 0.69
CA ASN A 274 -2.22 -17.35 0.50
C ASN A 274 -2.68 -16.46 1.64
N ILE A 275 -1.77 -16.10 2.54
CA ILE A 275 -2.09 -15.31 3.71
C ILE A 275 -1.75 -13.83 3.49
N THR A 276 -2.74 -12.95 3.63
CA THR A 276 -2.56 -11.49 3.65
C THR A 276 -2.53 -11.02 5.09
N ASN A 277 -1.33 -10.74 5.57
CA ASN A 277 -1.12 -10.37 6.97
C ASN A 277 -1.31 -8.89 7.22
N GLY A 278 -2.05 -8.56 8.29
CA GLY A 278 -2.12 -7.21 8.84
C GLY A 278 -2.87 -6.22 7.96
N VAL A 279 -4.06 -6.59 7.49
CA VAL A 279 -4.91 -5.68 6.72
C VAL A 279 -5.28 -4.48 7.58
N GLY A 280 -4.83 -3.28 7.17
CA GLY A 280 -5.14 -2.02 7.84
C GLY A 280 -6.65 -1.78 7.88
N GLY A 281 -7.13 -1.09 8.92
CA GLY A 281 -8.57 -0.93 9.16
C GLY A 281 -9.26 -2.19 9.67
N ALA A 282 -8.51 -3.30 9.85
CA ALA A 282 -9.00 -4.54 10.45
C ALA A 282 -10.36 -4.99 9.87
N THR A 283 -11.36 -5.21 10.73
CA THR A 283 -12.72 -5.66 10.32
C THR A 283 -13.36 -4.74 9.28
N SER A 284 -13.17 -3.43 9.39
CA SER A 284 -13.79 -2.45 8.47
C SER A 284 -13.36 -2.64 7.01
N ASN A 285 -12.16 -3.16 6.77
CA ASN A 285 -11.65 -3.45 5.43
C ASN A 285 -11.74 -4.93 5.06
N ILE A 286 -11.51 -5.84 6.03
CA ILE A 286 -11.54 -7.28 5.76
C ILE A 286 -12.97 -7.77 5.49
N HIS A 287 -13.96 -7.31 6.28
CA HIS A 287 -15.33 -7.79 6.13
C HIS A 287 -15.94 -7.46 4.75
N PRO A 288 -15.87 -6.24 4.21
CA PRO A 288 -16.31 -5.97 2.84
C PRO A 288 -15.55 -6.78 1.78
N ALA A 289 -14.28 -7.06 1.99
CA ALA A 289 -13.45 -7.81 1.06
C ALA A 289 -13.84 -9.30 1.02
N ILE A 290 -14.12 -9.94 2.17
CA ILE A 290 -14.58 -11.33 2.18
C ILE A 290 -16.00 -11.45 1.58
N VAL A 291 -16.89 -10.48 1.81
CA VAL A 291 -18.21 -10.45 1.18
C VAL A 291 -18.11 -10.38 -0.35
N LYS A 292 -17.08 -9.70 -0.87
CA LYS A 292 -16.78 -9.66 -2.32
C LYS A 292 -16.05 -10.91 -2.84
N GLY A 293 -15.65 -11.84 -1.99
CA GLY A 293 -14.91 -13.04 -2.35
C GLY A 293 -13.41 -12.81 -2.62
N GLU A 294 -12.83 -11.74 -2.08
CA GLU A 294 -11.38 -11.46 -2.16
C GLU A 294 -10.60 -12.34 -1.19
N PHE A 295 -11.22 -12.67 -0.06
CA PHE A 295 -10.75 -13.62 0.94
C PHE A 295 -11.75 -14.75 1.11
N ASP A 296 -11.27 -15.93 1.50
CA ASP A 296 -12.10 -17.10 1.78
C ASP A 296 -12.37 -17.23 3.27
N LEU A 297 -11.44 -16.75 4.11
CA LEU A 297 -11.59 -16.82 5.55
C LEU A 297 -10.73 -15.77 6.29
N TYR A 298 -11.16 -15.39 7.49
CA TYR A 298 -10.35 -14.59 8.42
C TYR A 298 -10.73 -14.87 9.88
N PRO A 299 -9.77 -14.77 10.83
CA PRO A 299 -10.06 -14.80 12.24
C PRO A 299 -10.83 -13.55 12.66
N GLU A 300 -12.00 -13.76 13.28
CA GLU A 300 -12.85 -12.66 13.74
C GLU A 300 -13.38 -12.92 15.17
N TYR A 301 -13.81 -11.86 15.81
CA TYR A 301 -14.35 -11.86 17.16
C TYR A 301 -15.86 -11.62 17.15
N THR A 302 -16.58 -12.39 17.95
CA THR A 302 -18.05 -12.34 18.01
C THR A 302 -18.58 -10.98 18.40
N GLY A 303 -17.98 -10.34 19.42
CA GLY A 303 -18.36 -8.99 19.85
C GLY A 303 -18.15 -7.95 18.74
N THR A 304 -17.00 -7.98 18.05
CA THR A 304 -16.73 -7.07 16.93
C THR A 304 -17.75 -7.25 15.81
N SER A 305 -18.06 -8.49 15.46
CA SER A 305 -19.06 -8.78 14.43
C SER A 305 -20.45 -8.34 14.82
N TRP A 306 -20.81 -8.50 16.08
CA TRP A 306 -22.11 -8.09 16.60
C TRP A 306 -22.29 -6.57 16.57
N GLU A 307 -21.36 -5.83 17.15
CA GLU A 307 -21.47 -4.38 17.31
C GLU A 307 -21.05 -3.62 16.05
N THR A 308 -19.90 -3.98 15.45
CA THR A 308 -19.33 -3.19 14.33
C THR A 308 -19.93 -3.58 12.99
N VAL A 309 -20.15 -4.88 12.74
CA VAL A 309 -20.62 -5.35 11.41
C VAL A 309 -22.15 -5.36 11.36
N LEU A 310 -22.81 -6.01 12.34
CA LEU A 310 -24.27 -6.09 12.41
C LEU A 310 -24.89 -4.82 12.98
N LYS A 311 -24.10 -3.94 13.60
CA LYS A 311 -24.53 -2.67 14.21
C LYS A 311 -25.65 -2.85 15.24
N LYS A 312 -25.48 -3.81 16.14
CA LYS A 312 -26.40 -4.04 17.26
C LYS A 312 -26.07 -3.08 18.40
N ASP A 313 -27.07 -2.47 18.97
CA ASP A 313 -26.96 -1.51 20.09
C ASP A 313 -26.72 -2.17 21.45
N GLU A 314 -26.79 -3.48 21.51
CA GLU A 314 -26.60 -4.26 22.75
C GLU A 314 -25.31 -5.06 22.71
N ALA A 315 -24.65 -5.20 23.85
CA ALA A 315 -23.42 -5.99 23.98
C ALA A 315 -23.64 -7.47 23.62
N TYR A 316 -22.66 -8.07 22.98
CA TYR A 316 -22.67 -9.48 22.66
C TYR A 316 -22.57 -10.36 23.92
N ASN A 317 -23.27 -11.46 23.92
CA ASN A 317 -23.07 -12.57 24.86
C ASN A 317 -23.16 -13.91 24.11
N GLU A 318 -22.65 -14.99 24.71
CA GLU A 318 -22.56 -16.29 24.04
C GLU A 318 -23.89 -16.90 23.62
N SER A 319 -25.00 -16.57 24.35
CA SER A 319 -26.32 -17.06 23.97
C SER A 319 -26.81 -16.55 22.62
N LYS A 320 -26.21 -15.46 22.11
CA LYS A 320 -26.52 -14.83 20.83
C LYS A 320 -25.72 -15.42 19.65
N PHE A 321 -24.83 -16.41 19.88
CA PHE A 321 -24.01 -16.95 18.82
C PHE A 321 -24.81 -17.55 17.66
N GLY A 322 -25.92 -18.23 17.98
CA GLY A 322 -26.81 -18.76 16.93
C GLY A 322 -27.50 -17.68 16.10
N GLU A 323 -27.85 -16.54 16.71
CA GLU A 323 -28.39 -15.37 15.98
C GLU A 323 -27.33 -14.74 15.09
N LEU A 324 -26.11 -14.56 15.61
CA LEU A 324 -24.97 -14.07 14.84
C LEU A 324 -24.70 -14.92 13.59
N GLN A 325 -24.65 -16.26 13.75
CA GLN A 325 -24.46 -17.19 12.63
C GLN A 325 -25.56 -17.06 11.58
N LYS A 326 -26.82 -16.96 12.03
CA LYS A 326 -27.99 -16.83 11.15
C LYS A 326 -27.91 -15.53 10.36
N GLU A 327 -27.70 -14.39 11.02
CA GLU A 327 -27.65 -13.09 10.37
C GLU A 327 -26.47 -12.97 9.37
N TYR A 328 -25.31 -13.53 9.71
CA TYR A 328 -24.16 -13.53 8.78
C TYR A 328 -24.46 -14.34 7.52
N ARG A 329 -25.15 -15.48 7.67
CA ARG A 329 -25.56 -16.29 6.51
C ARG A 329 -26.60 -15.56 5.65
N GLU A 330 -27.61 -14.96 6.27
CA GLU A 330 -28.70 -14.30 5.55
C GLU A 330 -28.26 -12.98 4.88
N LYS A 331 -27.48 -12.15 5.61
CA LYS A 331 -27.09 -10.82 5.11
C LYS A 331 -25.87 -10.83 4.18
N PHE A 332 -24.90 -11.71 4.45
CA PHE A 332 -23.59 -11.66 3.78
C PHE A 332 -23.23 -12.94 3.06
N ASN A 333 -24.03 -14.03 3.17
CA ASN A 333 -23.70 -15.36 2.70
C ASN A 333 -22.37 -15.90 3.27
N LEU A 334 -22.05 -15.54 4.51
CA LEU A 334 -20.88 -15.96 5.24
C LEU A 334 -21.26 -16.90 6.37
N GLN A 335 -20.39 -17.86 6.68
CA GLN A 335 -20.59 -18.82 7.73
C GLN A 335 -19.55 -18.62 8.84
N TRP A 336 -20.01 -18.52 10.08
CA TRP A 336 -19.17 -18.67 11.26
C TRP A 336 -18.91 -20.16 11.52
N THR A 337 -17.62 -20.48 11.74
CA THR A 337 -17.21 -21.80 12.24
C THR A 337 -17.33 -21.84 13.77
N ASN A 338 -16.70 -22.83 14.40
CA ASN A 338 -16.70 -22.91 15.86
C ASN A 338 -15.84 -21.82 16.49
N LEU A 339 -16.08 -21.53 17.75
CA LEU A 339 -15.31 -20.57 18.54
C LEU A 339 -13.94 -21.13 18.88
N TYR A 340 -12.94 -20.26 19.01
CA TYR A 340 -11.58 -20.64 19.38
C TYR A 340 -11.43 -21.14 20.84
N GLY A 341 -12.42 -20.91 21.70
CA GLY A 341 -12.40 -21.32 23.10
C GLY A 341 -11.65 -20.40 24.04
N PHE A 342 -11.34 -19.16 23.61
CA PHE A 342 -10.78 -18.12 24.48
C PHE A 342 -11.63 -16.83 24.40
N ASN A 343 -11.51 -16.00 25.41
CA ASN A 343 -12.16 -14.69 25.48
C ASN A 343 -11.13 -13.59 25.23
N ASN A 344 -11.38 -12.76 24.23
CA ASN A 344 -10.61 -11.54 23.96
C ASN A 344 -11.45 -10.34 24.42
N THR A 345 -10.97 -9.65 25.46
CA THR A 345 -11.68 -8.52 26.06
C THR A 345 -10.73 -7.36 26.33
N TYR A 346 -11.29 -6.18 26.59
CA TYR A 346 -10.51 -5.02 26.99
C TYR A 346 -9.92 -5.19 28.39
N GLY A 347 -8.72 -4.63 28.57
CA GLY A 347 -8.07 -4.50 29.85
C GLY A 347 -7.44 -3.12 29.99
N LEU A 348 -7.51 -2.53 31.17
CA LEU A 348 -6.84 -1.28 31.47
C LEU A 348 -5.44 -1.56 32.01
N ALA A 349 -4.43 -0.99 31.37
CA ALA A 349 -3.06 -1.04 31.83
C ALA A 349 -2.68 0.30 32.49
N VAL A 350 -2.05 0.22 33.65
CA VAL A 350 -1.57 1.37 34.42
C VAL A 350 -0.06 1.22 34.62
N ASN A 351 0.68 2.32 34.53
CA ASN A 351 2.09 2.33 34.85
C ASN A 351 2.32 1.84 36.28
N LYS A 352 3.35 0.99 36.49
CA LYS A 352 3.65 0.38 37.78
C LYS A 352 3.83 1.41 38.89
N ASP A 353 4.56 2.50 38.65
CA ASP A 353 4.80 3.54 39.64
C ASP A 353 3.49 4.24 40.05
N ILE A 354 2.57 4.43 39.11
CA ILE A 354 1.22 4.97 39.37
C ILE A 354 0.39 3.99 40.16
N ALA A 355 0.40 2.72 39.77
CA ALA A 355 -0.32 1.66 40.49
C ALA A 355 0.16 1.53 41.94
N GLU A 356 1.46 1.60 42.20
CA GLU A 356 2.07 1.58 43.54
C GLU A 356 1.73 2.85 44.33
N LYS A 357 1.87 4.03 43.72
CA LYS A 357 1.58 5.32 44.33
C LYS A 357 0.16 5.41 44.85
N TYR A 358 -0.82 5.01 44.05
CA TYR A 358 -2.25 5.07 44.37
C TYR A 358 -2.83 3.75 44.90
N LYS A 359 -2.00 2.70 45.04
CA LYS A 359 -2.38 1.36 45.48
C LYS A 359 -3.50 0.74 44.66
N LEU A 360 -3.45 0.91 43.34
CA LEU A 360 -4.49 0.46 42.41
C LEU A 360 -4.45 -1.06 42.26
N LYS A 361 -5.62 -1.71 42.41
CA LYS A 361 -5.81 -3.14 42.20
C LYS A 361 -7.04 -3.45 41.36
N THR A 362 -8.02 -2.56 41.36
CA THR A 362 -9.34 -2.75 40.73
C THR A 362 -9.71 -1.51 39.90
N TYR A 363 -10.67 -1.63 39.00
CA TYR A 363 -11.26 -0.49 38.31
C TYR A 363 -11.84 0.54 39.26
N SER A 364 -12.49 0.09 40.35
CA SER A 364 -13.05 0.97 41.39
C SER A 364 -11.96 1.76 42.14
N ASP A 365 -10.74 1.23 42.27
CA ASP A 365 -9.62 2.02 42.81
C ASP A 365 -9.14 3.07 41.82
N LEU A 366 -9.10 2.72 40.54
CA LEU A 366 -8.73 3.63 39.47
C LEU A 366 -9.73 4.79 39.36
N ALA A 367 -11.03 4.50 39.45
CA ALA A 367 -12.08 5.50 39.41
C ALA A 367 -11.91 6.60 40.46
N LYS A 368 -11.44 6.26 41.69
CA LYS A 368 -11.23 7.23 42.78
C LYS A 368 -10.14 8.27 42.48
N VAL A 369 -9.23 7.98 41.58
CA VAL A 369 -8.06 8.82 41.23
C VAL A 369 -8.07 9.22 39.76
N SER A 370 -9.14 8.92 39.03
CA SER A 370 -9.24 9.16 37.59
C SER A 370 -9.01 10.63 37.20
N ASN A 371 -9.42 11.57 38.04
CA ASN A 371 -9.22 13.02 37.83
C ASN A 371 -7.76 13.44 37.78
N ASP A 372 -6.86 12.66 38.37
CA ASP A 372 -5.41 12.93 38.41
C ASP A 372 -4.66 12.25 37.27
N LEU A 373 -5.35 11.47 36.43
CA LEU A 373 -4.76 10.62 35.42
C LEU A 373 -5.24 11.00 34.01
N ILE A 374 -4.37 10.74 33.03
CA ILE A 374 -4.73 10.90 31.63
C ILE A 374 -5.01 9.51 31.06
N PHE A 375 -6.21 9.33 30.53
CA PHE A 375 -6.63 8.11 29.86
C PHE A 375 -6.32 8.18 28.38
N GLY A 376 -5.72 7.12 27.84
CA GLY A 376 -5.45 6.98 26.42
C GLY A 376 -5.95 5.65 25.90
N ALA A 377 -6.65 5.69 24.77
CA ALA A 377 -7.12 4.50 24.05
C ALA A 377 -7.20 4.76 22.55
N GLU A 378 -7.42 3.71 21.77
CA GLU A 378 -7.69 3.85 20.34
C GLU A 378 -9.11 4.41 20.12
N TYR A 379 -9.32 5.03 18.92
CA TYR A 379 -10.62 5.66 18.60
C TYR A 379 -11.79 4.70 18.71
N ASP A 380 -11.62 3.46 18.22
CA ASP A 380 -12.66 2.43 18.27
C ASP A 380 -13.16 2.16 19.69
N PHE A 381 -12.28 2.25 20.70
CA PHE A 381 -12.65 2.05 22.10
C PHE A 381 -13.63 3.12 22.61
N PHE A 382 -13.51 4.36 22.12
CA PHE A 382 -14.42 5.45 22.49
C PHE A 382 -15.78 5.38 21.79
N GLU A 383 -15.84 4.74 20.61
CA GLU A 383 -17.07 4.67 19.82
C GLU A 383 -17.92 3.43 20.13
N ARG A 384 -17.31 2.35 20.61
CA ARG A 384 -17.98 1.07 20.88
C ARG A 384 -18.78 1.09 22.17
N GLU A 385 -19.92 0.38 22.17
CA GLU A 385 -20.76 0.22 23.35
C GLU A 385 -20.09 -0.59 24.48
N ASP A 386 -19.26 -1.60 24.11
CA ASP A 386 -18.46 -2.41 25.04
C ASP A 386 -17.13 -1.77 25.43
N GLY A 387 -16.87 -0.54 24.99
CA GLY A 387 -15.65 0.22 25.23
C GLY A 387 -15.80 1.26 26.35
N TYR A 388 -15.43 2.52 26.04
CA TYR A 388 -15.42 3.64 26.99
C TYR A 388 -16.79 3.93 27.58
N LYS A 389 -17.85 3.81 26.77
CA LYS A 389 -19.23 4.03 27.21
C LYS A 389 -19.67 3.10 28.36
N GLU A 390 -19.11 1.87 28.39
CA GLU A 390 -19.37 0.96 29.50
C GLU A 390 -18.60 1.36 30.76
N LEU A 391 -17.41 1.92 30.63
CA LEU A 391 -16.65 2.47 31.76
C LEU A 391 -17.32 3.69 32.37
N GLU A 392 -18.03 4.51 31.61
CA GLU A 392 -18.74 5.70 32.11
C GLU A 392 -19.96 5.33 32.98
N LYS A 393 -20.46 4.10 32.89
CA LYS A 393 -21.61 3.61 33.69
C LYS A 393 -21.19 3.10 35.06
N VAL A 394 -19.91 2.89 35.32
CA VAL A 394 -19.35 2.37 36.57
C VAL A 394 -18.79 3.51 37.43
#